data_7352aba6ad36d8654dbb860608dd9db2
#
_entry.id   7352aba6ad36d8654dbb860608dd9db2
#
_cell.length_a   1.000
_cell.length_b   1.000
_cell.length_c   1.000
_cell.angle_alpha   90.00
_cell.angle_beta   90.00
_cell.angle_gamma   90.00
#
_symmetry.space_group_name_H-M   'P 1'
#
loop_
_entity.id
_entity.type
_entity.pdbx_description
1 polymer ?
#
loop_
_entity_poly.entity_id
_entity_poly.type
_entity_poly.pdbx_seq_one_letter_code
_entity_poly.pdbx_strand_id
1 'polypeptide(L)'
;MDAPSYSTVTYHVRMYHFMNKKAPIIKIDKKSPDQRKIKAILQALDEDPRASLRRIEEMTKIPRTTVSYYLHNYLNYKLAYTRWVPHNLNSVQKKSRVQSSKELLSILGAYQSKKFRFLVTGDESWFQYATEAKIMWIPKDENPQTFPKKKIDTPMIMLSVFWGVNDIIAIDILQKPNTMNAQYLIDNVLTQIINSDEFEKSKQQKQKFAIHFDNSRVHKSHKVMNYLVENNVKVVPNPIYSPDIAPSDFYLFGTLKKRAEGREFASPDDLENFVREQFEQFSHDDLKRVFQAWIDRCERVIESNGDYI
;
A
#
# COMPACT_ATOMS: atom_id res chain seq x y z
N MET A 1 -26.31 35.08 -34.20
CA MET A 1 -24.96 34.63 -33.70
C MET A 1 -25.21 33.54 -32.70
N ASP A 2 -24.84 32.32 -33.05
CA ASP A 2 -25.00 31.20 -32.15
C ASP A 2 -24.06 31.31 -30.96
N ALA A 3 -24.55 30.97 -29.75
CA ALA A 3 -23.76 31.00 -28.54
C ALA A 3 -22.57 30.03 -28.64
N PRO A 4 -21.36 30.41 -28.23
CA PRO A 4 -20.18 29.55 -28.32
C PRO A 4 -20.38 28.27 -27.52
N SER A 5 -19.84 27.16 -27.99
CA SER A 5 -19.93 25.86 -27.31
C SER A 5 -19.27 25.91 -25.93
N TYR A 6 -19.74 25.10 -24.99
CA TYR A 6 -19.18 25.02 -23.61
C TYR A 6 -17.67 24.79 -23.59
N SER A 7 -17.12 24.01 -24.52
CA SER A 7 -15.67 23.79 -24.68
C SER A 7 -14.94 25.07 -25.07
N THR A 8 -15.51 25.90 -25.94
CA THR A 8 -14.95 27.19 -26.36
C THR A 8 -14.93 28.17 -25.20
N VAL A 9 -16.02 28.23 -24.42
CA VAL A 9 -16.10 29.10 -23.22
C VAL A 9 -15.06 28.67 -22.16
N THR A 10 -14.92 27.38 -21.92
CA THR A 10 -13.94 26.85 -20.95
C THR A 10 -12.50 27.11 -21.40
N TYR A 11 -12.21 26.99 -22.69
CA TYR A 11 -10.89 27.35 -23.25
C TYR A 11 -10.56 28.83 -23.04
N HIS A 12 -11.47 29.72 -23.38
CA HIS A 12 -11.26 31.16 -23.21
C HIS A 12 -11.15 31.59 -21.76
N VAL A 13 -11.91 30.97 -20.84
CA VAL A 13 -11.77 31.22 -19.39
C VAL A 13 -10.40 30.81 -18.88
N ARG A 14 -9.87 29.63 -19.28
CA ARG A 14 -8.53 29.19 -18.95
C ARG A 14 -7.44 30.13 -19.50
N MET A 15 -7.57 30.58 -20.76
CA MET A 15 -6.65 31.52 -21.38
C MET A 15 -6.69 32.90 -20.69
N TYR A 16 -7.85 33.34 -20.24
CA TYR A 16 -8.02 34.59 -19.51
C TYR A 16 -7.35 34.56 -18.12
N HIS A 17 -7.47 33.44 -17.40
CA HIS A 17 -6.74 33.23 -16.14
C HIS A 17 -5.23 33.20 -16.35
N PHE A 18 -4.77 32.57 -17.41
CA PHE A 18 -3.34 32.49 -17.74
C PHE A 18 -2.75 33.89 -18.04
N MET A 19 -3.57 34.78 -18.58
CA MET A 19 -3.18 36.19 -18.92
C MET A 19 -3.39 37.18 -17.77
N ASN A 20 -3.64 36.76 -16.55
CA ASN A 20 -3.88 37.60 -15.36
C ASN A 20 -5.01 38.65 -15.51
N LYS A 21 -5.99 38.37 -16.37
CA LYS A 21 -7.18 39.23 -16.53
C LYS A 21 -8.36 38.58 -15.80
N LYS A 22 -9.10 39.38 -14.99
CA LYS A 22 -10.32 38.88 -14.33
C LYS A 22 -11.35 38.44 -15.38
N ALA A 23 -11.70 37.16 -15.40
CA ALA A 23 -12.74 36.66 -16.28
C ALA A 23 -14.11 37.27 -15.93
N PRO A 24 -14.95 37.63 -16.90
CA PRO A 24 -16.31 38.07 -16.63
C PRO A 24 -17.09 36.94 -15.92
N ILE A 25 -17.81 37.28 -14.86
CA ILE A 25 -18.71 36.36 -14.17
C ILE A 25 -19.92 36.16 -15.08
N ILE A 26 -19.89 35.05 -15.84
CA ILE A 26 -21.08 34.61 -16.60
C ILE A 26 -22.05 34.03 -15.58
N LYS A 27 -23.09 34.77 -15.21
CA LYS A 27 -24.22 34.21 -14.45
C LYS A 27 -24.96 33.21 -15.36
N ILE A 28 -24.65 31.94 -15.23
CA ILE A 28 -25.45 30.86 -15.84
C ILE A 28 -26.71 30.77 -14.97
N ASP A 29 -27.84 31.08 -15.53
CA ASP A 29 -29.15 30.87 -14.91
C ASP A 29 -29.30 29.37 -14.62
N LYS A 30 -29.15 28.96 -13.36
CA LYS A 30 -29.29 27.57 -12.93
C LYS A 30 -30.77 27.20 -13.02
N LYS A 31 -31.19 26.68 -14.16
CA LYS A 31 -32.50 25.97 -14.21
C LYS A 31 -32.53 24.95 -13.10
N SER A 32 -33.67 24.88 -12.39
CA SER A 32 -33.89 23.87 -11.35
C SER A 32 -33.60 22.47 -11.93
N PRO A 33 -32.88 21.61 -11.21
CA PRO A 33 -32.47 20.31 -11.72
C PRO A 33 -33.71 19.41 -11.98
N ASP A 34 -33.67 18.71 -13.10
CA ASP A 34 -34.71 17.71 -13.41
C ASP A 34 -34.59 16.51 -12.47
N GLN A 35 -35.53 16.40 -11.55
CA GLN A 35 -35.57 15.36 -10.53
C GLN A 35 -35.65 13.94 -11.12
N ARG A 36 -36.22 13.76 -12.32
CA ARG A 36 -36.27 12.47 -13.00
C ARG A 36 -34.87 12.02 -13.41
N LYS A 37 -34.05 12.95 -13.91
CA LYS A 37 -32.66 12.68 -14.28
C LYS A 37 -31.80 12.37 -13.05
N ILE A 38 -31.97 13.11 -11.96
CA ILE A 38 -31.30 12.84 -10.71
C ILE A 38 -31.59 11.41 -10.25
N LYS A 39 -32.88 11.05 -10.17
CA LYS A 39 -33.29 9.72 -9.73
C LYS A 39 -32.71 8.61 -10.62
N ALA A 40 -32.74 8.78 -11.95
CA ALA A 40 -32.20 7.80 -12.88
C ALA A 40 -30.68 7.64 -12.74
N ILE A 41 -29.93 8.74 -12.54
CA ILE A 41 -28.46 8.70 -12.34
C ILE A 41 -28.13 8.00 -11.01
N LEU A 42 -28.82 8.32 -9.93
CA LEU A 42 -28.60 7.67 -8.63
C LEU A 42 -28.91 6.17 -8.69
N GLN A 43 -30.02 5.80 -9.32
CA GLN A 43 -30.37 4.38 -9.51
C GLN A 43 -29.29 3.64 -10.30
N ALA A 44 -28.76 4.23 -11.38
CA ALA A 44 -27.69 3.62 -12.16
C ALA A 44 -26.40 3.44 -11.33
N LEU A 45 -26.09 4.37 -10.42
CA LEU A 45 -24.95 4.27 -9.51
C LEU A 45 -25.19 3.27 -8.37
N ASP A 46 -26.42 3.09 -7.93
CA ASP A 46 -26.78 2.05 -6.94
C ASP A 46 -26.65 0.65 -7.56
N GLU A 47 -27.02 0.49 -8.84
CA GLU A 47 -26.85 -0.77 -9.58
C GLU A 47 -25.38 -1.07 -9.90
N ASP A 48 -24.60 -0.06 -10.31
CA ASP A 48 -23.17 -0.19 -10.56
C ASP A 48 -22.40 1.04 -10.06
N PRO A 49 -21.90 1.00 -8.81
CA PRO A 49 -21.13 2.11 -8.22
C PRO A 49 -19.83 2.47 -8.96
N ARG A 50 -19.37 1.60 -9.87
CA ARG A 50 -18.16 1.80 -10.69
C ARG A 50 -18.48 2.18 -12.13
N ALA A 51 -19.75 2.44 -12.44
CA ALA A 51 -20.17 2.78 -13.80
C ALA A 51 -19.44 4.03 -14.32
N SER A 52 -18.83 3.92 -15.49
CA SER A 52 -18.29 5.06 -16.21
C SER A 52 -19.42 5.98 -16.71
N LEU A 53 -19.11 7.25 -17.00
CA LEU A 53 -20.11 8.17 -17.57
C LEU A 53 -20.77 7.61 -18.83
N ARG A 54 -20.04 6.85 -19.66
CA ARG A 54 -20.57 6.17 -20.83
C ARG A 54 -21.55 5.05 -20.43
N ARG A 55 -21.21 4.28 -19.40
CA ARG A 55 -22.08 3.23 -18.89
C ARG A 55 -23.37 3.79 -18.29
N ILE A 56 -23.29 4.90 -17.54
CA ILE A 56 -24.47 5.59 -17.01
C ILE A 56 -25.34 6.14 -18.15
N GLU A 57 -24.74 6.69 -19.21
CA GLU A 57 -25.48 7.12 -20.41
C GLU A 57 -26.23 5.94 -21.06
N GLU A 58 -25.59 4.78 -21.20
CA GLU A 58 -26.22 3.56 -21.73
C GLU A 58 -27.41 3.11 -20.88
N MET A 59 -27.28 3.13 -19.56
CA MET A 59 -28.33 2.71 -18.61
C MET A 59 -29.50 3.70 -18.57
N THR A 60 -29.21 4.99 -18.54
CA THR A 60 -30.21 6.04 -18.30
C THR A 60 -30.73 6.72 -19.57
N LYS A 61 -30.04 6.56 -20.72
CA LYS A 61 -30.25 7.33 -21.96
C LYS A 61 -30.06 8.84 -21.79
N ILE A 62 -29.41 9.28 -20.71
CA ILE A 62 -29.05 10.68 -20.49
C ILE A 62 -27.65 10.92 -21.05
N PRO A 63 -27.42 11.94 -21.90
CA PRO A 63 -26.09 12.20 -22.47
C PRO A 63 -25.02 12.36 -21.37
N ARG A 64 -23.85 11.74 -21.60
CA ARG A 64 -22.72 11.71 -20.63
C ARG A 64 -22.30 13.10 -20.12
N THR A 65 -22.40 14.12 -20.98
CA THR A 65 -22.11 15.52 -20.59
C THR A 65 -23.11 16.02 -19.56
N THR A 66 -24.38 15.67 -19.73
CA THR A 66 -25.45 15.98 -18.78
C THR A 66 -25.25 15.17 -17.49
N VAL A 67 -24.93 13.88 -17.57
CA VAL A 67 -24.62 13.04 -16.39
C VAL A 67 -23.48 13.66 -15.59
N SER A 68 -22.36 13.99 -16.25
CA SER A 68 -21.21 14.64 -15.60
C SER A 68 -21.60 15.96 -14.93
N TYR A 69 -22.38 16.79 -15.61
CA TYR A 69 -22.86 18.05 -15.06
C TYR A 69 -23.70 17.86 -13.80
N TYR A 70 -24.64 16.88 -13.81
CA TYR A 70 -25.49 16.57 -12.67
C TYR A 70 -24.69 16.02 -11.49
N LEU A 71 -23.76 15.10 -11.75
CA LEU A 71 -22.90 14.54 -10.71
C LEU A 71 -22.10 15.62 -9.96
N HIS A 72 -21.47 16.55 -10.69
CA HIS A 72 -20.62 17.55 -10.09
C HIS A 72 -21.38 18.74 -9.48
N ASN A 73 -22.47 19.18 -10.13
CA ASN A 73 -23.10 20.45 -9.76
C ASN A 73 -24.35 20.32 -8.89
N TYR A 74 -25.03 19.17 -8.94
CA TYR A 74 -26.25 18.94 -8.16
C TYR A 74 -26.12 17.83 -7.12
N LEU A 75 -25.34 16.79 -7.43
CA LEU A 75 -25.20 15.61 -6.56
C LEU A 75 -23.94 15.66 -5.69
N ASN A 76 -23.06 16.62 -5.93
CA ASN A 76 -21.77 16.77 -5.22
C ASN A 76 -20.90 15.49 -5.24
N TYR A 77 -20.92 14.76 -6.36
CA TYR A 77 -20.10 13.58 -6.59
C TYR A 77 -18.74 13.98 -7.15
N LYS A 78 -17.70 13.24 -6.77
CA LYS A 78 -16.36 13.34 -7.35
C LYS A 78 -15.94 11.98 -7.90
N LEU A 79 -15.16 11.99 -8.97
CA LEU A 79 -14.47 10.78 -9.42
C LEU A 79 -13.37 10.43 -8.42
N ALA A 80 -13.38 9.19 -7.94
CA ALA A 80 -12.37 8.66 -7.05
C ALA A 80 -11.79 7.35 -7.60
N TYR A 81 -10.52 7.10 -7.33
CA TYR A 81 -9.92 5.81 -7.64
C TYR A 81 -10.46 4.75 -6.69
N THR A 82 -10.79 3.57 -7.23
CA THR A 82 -11.11 2.41 -6.40
C THR A 82 -9.88 1.97 -5.64
N ARG A 83 -10.01 1.78 -4.33
CA ARG A 83 -8.94 1.21 -3.51
C ARG A 83 -9.09 -0.31 -3.48
N TRP A 84 -8.06 -1.00 -3.91
CA TRP A 84 -7.97 -2.43 -3.70
C TRP A 84 -7.65 -2.70 -2.24
N VAL A 85 -8.47 -3.52 -1.61
CA VAL A 85 -8.29 -3.93 -0.22
C VAL A 85 -8.19 -5.45 -0.15
N PRO A 86 -7.40 -6.02 0.77
CA PRO A 86 -7.20 -7.46 0.84
C PRO A 86 -8.47 -8.22 1.22
N HIS A 87 -9.39 -7.57 1.92
CA HIS A 87 -10.62 -8.16 2.40
C HIS A 87 -11.72 -7.11 2.65
N ASN A 88 -12.98 -7.44 2.36
CA ASN A 88 -14.10 -6.59 2.75
C ASN A 88 -14.42 -6.78 4.23
N LEU A 89 -14.05 -5.81 5.06
CA LEU A 89 -14.19 -5.89 6.51
C LEU A 89 -15.66 -5.78 6.94
N ASN A 90 -16.11 -6.75 7.71
CA ASN A 90 -17.40 -6.64 8.41
C ASN A 90 -17.26 -5.84 9.71
N SER A 91 -18.39 -5.52 10.35
CA SER A 91 -18.42 -4.69 11.58
C SER A 91 -17.66 -5.30 12.76
N VAL A 92 -17.63 -6.62 12.88
CA VAL A 92 -16.88 -7.32 13.93
C VAL A 92 -15.39 -7.21 13.70
N GLN A 93 -14.95 -7.40 12.44
CA GLN A 93 -13.54 -7.26 12.05
C GLN A 93 -13.03 -5.83 12.23
N LYS A 94 -13.84 -4.81 11.88
CA LYS A 94 -13.50 -3.41 12.12
C LYS A 94 -13.31 -3.12 13.62
N LYS A 95 -14.23 -3.58 14.47
CA LYS A 95 -14.09 -3.46 15.93
C LYS A 95 -12.82 -4.16 16.45
N SER A 96 -12.53 -5.37 15.96
CA SER A 96 -11.30 -6.10 16.30
C SER A 96 -10.06 -5.34 15.87
N ARG A 97 -10.04 -4.75 14.66
CA ARG A 97 -8.92 -3.92 14.20
C ARG A 97 -8.68 -2.71 15.11
N VAL A 98 -9.75 -2.01 15.52
CA VAL A 98 -9.63 -0.89 16.48
C VAL A 98 -9.01 -1.34 17.78
N GLN A 99 -9.49 -2.45 18.36
CA GLN A 99 -8.98 -2.96 19.63
C GLN A 99 -7.51 -3.36 19.52
N SER A 100 -7.17 -4.15 18.51
CA SER A 100 -5.78 -4.59 18.28
C SER A 100 -4.86 -3.40 17.94
N SER A 101 -5.35 -2.37 17.23
CA SER A 101 -4.56 -1.15 16.96
C SER A 101 -4.28 -0.36 18.25
N LYS A 102 -5.21 -0.31 19.21
CA LYS A 102 -4.96 0.31 20.52
C LYS A 102 -3.90 -0.45 21.32
N GLU A 103 -3.94 -1.78 21.29
CA GLU A 103 -2.92 -2.62 21.95
C GLU A 103 -1.55 -2.43 21.29
N LEU A 104 -1.51 -2.46 19.96
CA LEU A 104 -0.30 -2.21 19.19
C LEU A 104 0.27 -0.82 19.47
N LEU A 105 -0.57 0.22 19.48
CA LEU A 105 -0.17 1.59 19.79
C LEU A 105 0.48 1.71 21.17
N SER A 106 -0.08 1.05 22.19
CA SER A 106 0.51 1.00 23.54
C SER A 106 1.89 0.35 23.54
N ILE A 107 2.06 -0.73 22.76
CA ILE A 107 3.35 -1.41 22.63
C ILE A 107 4.36 -0.52 21.91
N LEU A 108 3.96 0.06 20.76
CA LEU A 108 4.83 0.95 19.96
C LEU A 108 5.29 2.17 20.77
N GLY A 109 4.41 2.77 21.58
CA GLY A 109 4.76 3.87 22.47
C GLY A 109 5.88 3.53 23.46
N ALA A 110 5.89 2.30 23.98
CA ALA A 110 6.98 1.84 24.85
C ALA A 110 8.33 1.70 24.09
N TYR A 111 8.30 1.34 22.80
CA TYR A 111 9.51 1.28 21.98
C TYR A 111 9.91 2.64 21.41
N GLN A 112 8.98 3.54 21.16
CA GLN A 112 9.25 4.91 20.71
C GLN A 112 10.18 5.64 21.68
N SER A 113 9.94 5.53 22.98
CA SER A 113 10.81 6.12 24.03
C SER A 113 12.26 5.63 23.93
N LYS A 114 12.48 4.45 23.35
CA LYS A 114 13.78 3.81 23.11
C LYS A 114 14.25 3.96 21.65
N LYS A 115 13.67 4.89 20.89
CA LYS A 115 13.95 5.10 19.46
C LYS A 115 13.74 3.83 18.62
N PHE A 116 12.73 3.01 18.96
CA PHE A 116 12.37 1.73 18.34
C PHE A 116 13.48 0.65 18.33
N ARG A 117 14.50 0.80 19.16
CA ARG A 117 15.54 -0.24 19.29
C ARG A 117 14.93 -1.54 19.79
N PHE A 118 15.47 -2.67 19.32
CA PHE A 118 15.04 -4.02 19.68
C PHE A 118 13.59 -4.36 19.29
N LEU A 119 13.02 -3.58 18.39
CA LEU A 119 11.75 -3.87 17.71
C LEU A 119 12.04 -4.17 16.25
N VAL A 120 11.71 -5.38 15.83
CA VAL A 120 11.89 -5.89 14.48
C VAL A 120 10.51 -6.14 13.87
N THR A 121 10.33 -5.75 12.63
CA THR A 121 9.15 -6.08 11.82
C THR A 121 9.58 -6.84 10.58
N GLY A 122 8.79 -7.79 10.14
CA GLY A 122 9.11 -8.56 8.94
C GLY A 122 7.90 -9.21 8.33
N ASP A 123 8.06 -9.69 7.11
CA ASP A 123 7.07 -10.40 6.34
C ASP A 123 7.70 -11.04 5.11
N GLU A 124 6.92 -11.84 4.35
CA GLU A 124 7.28 -12.45 3.09
C GLU A 124 6.59 -11.78 1.92
N SER A 125 7.31 -11.64 0.80
CA SER A 125 6.72 -11.15 -0.44
C SER A 125 7.26 -11.85 -1.67
N TRP A 126 6.38 -12.08 -2.64
CA TRP A 126 6.77 -12.60 -3.94
C TRP A 126 7.46 -11.54 -4.79
N PHE A 127 8.61 -11.91 -5.35
CA PHE A 127 9.35 -11.14 -6.34
C PHE A 127 9.47 -11.93 -7.65
N GLN A 128 9.47 -11.21 -8.75
CA GLN A 128 9.76 -11.78 -10.06
C GLN A 128 11.26 -11.65 -10.32
N TYR A 129 11.89 -12.66 -10.95
CA TYR A 129 13.28 -12.58 -11.39
C TYR A 129 13.52 -11.47 -12.40
N ALA A 130 12.53 -11.11 -13.17
CA ALA A 130 12.61 -10.02 -14.12
C ALA A 130 11.34 -9.17 -14.07
N THR A 131 11.53 -7.89 -13.93
CA THR A 131 10.44 -6.90 -13.95
C THR A 131 10.61 -6.02 -15.18
N GLU A 132 9.50 -5.77 -15.90
CA GLU A 132 9.54 -4.91 -17.09
C GLU A 132 9.35 -3.45 -16.66
N ALA A 133 10.20 -2.56 -17.18
CA ALA A 133 9.96 -1.14 -17.12
C ALA A 133 8.77 -0.82 -18.04
N LYS A 134 7.75 -0.14 -17.49
CA LYS A 134 6.54 0.23 -18.24
C LYS A 134 6.70 1.52 -19.04
N ILE A 135 7.80 2.23 -18.85
CA ILE A 135 8.06 3.57 -19.39
C ILE A 135 9.47 3.60 -19.92
N MET A 136 9.67 4.21 -21.09
CA MET A 136 10.99 4.44 -21.67
C MET A 136 11.10 5.87 -22.19
N TRP A 137 12.30 6.41 -22.20
CA TRP A 137 12.59 7.65 -22.88
C TRP A 137 12.89 7.38 -24.35
N ILE A 138 12.22 8.10 -25.24
CA ILE A 138 12.44 8.03 -26.68
C ILE A 138 12.60 9.45 -27.25
N PRO A 139 13.33 9.63 -28.33
CA PRO A 139 13.30 10.88 -29.10
C PRO A 139 11.86 11.19 -29.51
N LYS A 140 11.53 12.50 -29.58
CA LYS A 140 10.16 12.93 -29.89
C LYS A 140 9.64 12.45 -31.24
N ASP A 141 10.54 12.22 -32.16
CA ASP A 141 10.25 11.84 -33.57
C ASP A 141 10.31 10.32 -33.79
N GLU A 142 10.52 9.53 -32.74
CA GLU A 142 10.58 8.07 -32.82
C GLU A 142 9.34 7.42 -32.22
N ASN A 143 9.02 6.22 -32.70
CA ASN A 143 7.98 5.39 -32.10
C ASN A 143 8.56 4.50 -30.99
N PRO A 144 7.79 4.20 -29.92
CA PRO A 144 8.23 3.28 -28.87
C PRO A 144 8.60 1.92 -29.43
N GLN A 145 9.68 1.35 -28.93
CA GLN A 145 10.04 -0.02 -29.25
C GLN A 145 8.98 -0.97 -28.69
N THR A 146 8.68 -2.02 -29.45
CA THR A 146 7.76 -3.06 -29.00
C THR A 146 8.54 -4.16 -28.31
N PHE A 147 8.18 -4.48 -27.08
CA PHE A 147 8.73 -5.60 -26.33
C PHE A 147 7.70 -6.74 -26.28
N PRO A 148 8.10 -7.98 -26.52
CA PRO A 148 7.19 -9.11 -26.35
C PRO A 148 6.82 -9.21 -24.88
N LYS A 149 5.51 -9.26 -24.58
CA LYS A 149 5.05 -9.49 -23.22
C LYS A 149 5.63 -10.79 -22.69
N LYS A 150 6.39 -10.74 -21.59
CA LYS A 150 6.92 -11.96 -20.96
C LYS A 150 5.75 -12.87 -20.59
N LYS A 151 5.95 -14.18 -20.73
CA LYS A 151 4.94 -15.18 -20.39
C LYS A 151 4.55 -15.03 -18.92
N ILE A 152 3.29 -15.34 -18.61
CA ILE A 152 2.72 -15.32 -17.24
C ILE A 152 3.51 -16.22 -16.27
N ASP A 153 4.27 -17.17 -16.79
CA ASP A 153 5.10 -18.13 -16.03
C ASP A 153 6.50 -17.60 -15.64
N THR A 154 6.70 -16.28 -15.52
CA THR A 154 7.98 -15.77 -14.99
C THR A 154 8.18 -16.35 -13.58
N PRO A 155 9.28 -17.06 -13.32
CA PRO A 155 9.53 -17.65 -12.02
C PRO A 155 9.45 -16.58 -10.93
N MET A 156 8.66 -16.87 -9.90
CA MET A 156 8.58 -16.02 -8.72
C MET A 156 9.36 -16.68 -7.59
N ILE A 157 10.02 -15.87 -6.81
CA ILE A 157 10.73 -16.26 -5.59
C ILE A 157 10.11 -15.54 -4.41
N MET A 158 10.10 -16.19 -3.27
CA MET A 158 9.61 -15.60 -2.04
C MET A 158 10.80 -15.03 -1.27
N LEU A 159 10.75 -13.74 -1.03
CA LEU A 159 11.72 -13.01 -0.23
C LEU A 159 11.14 -12.77 1.15
N SER A 160 11.81 -13.19 2.20
CA SER A 160 11.53 -12.87 3.60
C SER A 160 12.50 -11.81 4.08
N VAL A 161 12.02 -10.70 4.63
CA VAL A 161 12.86 -9.64 5.20
C VAL A 161 12.34 -9.26 6.57
N PHE A 162 13.22 -9.37 7.57
CA PHE A 162 12.98 -8.89 8.93
C PHE A 162 13.99 -7.77 9.23
N TRP A 163 13.49 -6.63 9.62
CA TRP A 163 14.26 -5.40 9.73
C TRP A 163 13.85 -4.55 10.92
N GLY A 164 14.79 -3.80 11.42
CA GLY A 164 14.62 -2.85 12.52
C GLY A 164 14.82 -1.40 12.04
N VAL A 165 14.82 -0.48 12.99
CA VAL A 165 15.04 0.95 12.71
C VAL A 165 16.47 1.26 12.21
N ASN A 166 17.40 0.35 12.41
CA ASN A 166 18.80 0.57 12.05
C ASN A 166 19.22 -0.21 10.81
N ASP A 167 18.73 -1.45 10.62
CA ASP A 167 19.22 -2.35 9.57
C ASP A 167 18.29 -3.55 9.34
N ILE A 168 18.63 -4.35 8.32
CA ILE A 168 18.12 -5.71 8.15
C ILE A 168 18.66 -6.59 9.28
N ILE A 169 17.76 -7.38 9.87
CA ILE A 169 18.11 -8.33 10.93
C ILE A 169 18.18 -9.76 10.36
N ALA A 170 17.27 -10.10 9.46
CA ALA A 170 17.29 -11.38 8.74
C ALA A 170 16.76 -11.19 7.32
N ILE A 171 17.35 -11.92 6.39
CA ILE A 171 16.90 -12.02 5.00
C ILE A 171 17.00 -13.48 4.57
N ASP A 172 15.99 -13.95 3.87
CA ASP A 172 15.95 -15.30 3.31
C ASP A 172 15.23 -15.30 1.97
N ILE A 173 15.70 -16.14 1.07
CA ILE A 173 15.10 -16.32 -0.25
C ILE A 173 14.72 -17.79 -0.40
N LEU A 174 13.42 -18.03 -0.30
CA LEU A 174 12.85 -19.36 -0.43
C LEU A 174 12.98 -19.87 -1.88
N GLN A 175 13.82 -20.88 -2.06
CA GLN A 175 14.04 -21.52 -3.35
C GLN A 175 13.27 -22.86 -3.43
N LYS A 176 12.75 -23.17 -4.61
CA LYS A 176 12.19 -24.52 -4.87
C LYS A 176 13.28 -25.58 -4.72
N PRO A 177 12.97 -26.78 -4.18
CA PRO A 177 11.62 -27.31 -3.92
C PRO A 177 11.05 -26.94 -2.54
N ASN A 178 11.71 -26.08 -1.76
CA ASN A 178 11.25 -25.72 -0.42
C ASN A 178 9.89 -25.01 -0.42
N THR A 179 9.18 -25.13 0.68
CA THR A 179 7.92 -24.43 0.93
C THR A 179 7.98 -23.74 2.28
N MET A 180 7.41 -22.52 2.36
CA MET A 180 7.32 -21.79 3.62
C MET A 180 6.43 -22.58 4.59
N ASN A 181 7.02 -23.11 5.64
CA ASN A 181 6.37 -23.79 6.74
C ASN A 181 7.05 -23.42 8.06
N ALA A 182 6.47 -23.83 9.18
CA ALA A 182 6.96 -23.44 10.52
C ALA A 182 8.42 -23.83 10.77
N GLN A 183 8.85 -25.01 10.29
CA GLN A 183 10.24 -25.43 10.48
C GLN A 183 11.18 -24.59 9.63
N TYR A 184 10.84 -24.40 8.35
CA TYR A 184 11.64 -23.56 7.45
C TYR A 184 11.81 -22.14 8.00
N LEU A 185 10.72 -21.52 8.47
CA LEU A 185 10.78 -20.19 9.06
C LEU A 185 11.70 -20.14 10.29
N ILE A 186 11.66 -21.16 11.15
CA ILE A 186 12.53 -21.22 12.31
C ILE A 186 13.99 -21.36 11.87
N ASP A 187 14.30 -22.32 11.01
CA ASP A 187 15.66 -22.68 10.66
C ASP A 187 16.37 -21.59 9.83
N ASN A 188 15.63 -20.95 8.91
CA ASN A 188 16.23 -20.04 7.94
C ASN A 188 16.02 -18.56 8.26
N VAL A 189 15.03 -18.20 9.07
CA VAL A 189 14.72 -16.79 9.37
C VAL A 189 14.86 -16.47 10.85
N LEU A 190 14.09 -17.17 11.71
CA LEU A 190 14.09 -16.84 13.13
C LEU A 190 15.44 -17.13 13.79
N THR A 191 16.15 -18.18 13.35
CA THR A 191 17.51 -18.46 13.83
C THR A 191 18.49 -17.36 13.49
N GLN A 192 18.38 -16.72 12.30
CA GLN A 192 19.18 -15.53 11.98
C GLN A 192 18.89 -14.39 12.97
N ILE A 193 17.61 -14.15 13.30
CA ILE A 193 17.20 -13.09 14.23
C ILE A 193 17.78 -13.34 15.62
N ILE A 194 17.68 -14.58 16.12
CA ILE A 194 18.17 -14.94 17.47
C ILE A 194 19.71 -14.89 17.56
N ASN A 195 20.39 -15.09 16.46
CA ASN A 195 21.87 -15.02 16.37
C ASN A 195 22.36 -13.63 15.94
N SER A 196 21.47 -12.65 15.76
CA SER A 196 21.86 -11.30 15.34
C SER A 196 22.53 -10.49 16.45
N ASP A 197 23.39 -9.59 16.06
CA ASP A 197 24.01 -8.63 16.98
C ASP A 197 22.98 -7.80 17.75
N GLU A 198 21.87 -7.44 17.11
CA GLU A 198 20.81 -6.63 17.72
C GLU A 198 20.09 -7.41 18.81
N PHE A 199 19.87 -8.72 18.62
CA PHE A 199 19.31 -9.59 19.64
C PHE A 199 20.26 -9.74 20.83
N GLU A 200 21.55 -9.98 20.57
CA GLU A 200 22.56 -10.10 21.64
C GLU A 200 22.72 -8.80 22.43
N LYS A 201 22.74 -7.64 21.76
CA LYS A 201 22.74 -6.32 22.42
C LYS A 201 21.50 -6.14 23.31
N SER A 202 20.35 -6.67 22.90
CA SER A 202 19.13 -6.58 23.73
C SER A 202 19.28 -7.33 25.04
N LYS A 203 19.90 -8.51 25.03
CA LYS A 203 20.19 -9.30 26.24
C LYS A 203 21.18 -8.57 27.15
N GLN A 204 22.30 -8.08 26.61
CA GLN A 204 23.32 -7.36 27.36
C GLN A 204 22.75 -6.12 28.04
N GLN A 205 21.84 -5.40 27.35
CA GLN A 205 21.16 -4.22 27.89
C GLN A 205 19.94 -4.54 28.76
N LYS A 206 19.62 -5.83 28.96
CA LYS A 206 18.43 -6.30 29.67
C LYS A 206 17.12 -5.69 29.12
N GLN A 207 17.06 -5.49 27.80
CA GLN A 207 15.89 -4.97 27.11
C GLN A 207 15.11 -6.12 26.48
N LYS A 208 13.79 -5.97 26.43
CA LYS A 208 12.93 -6.96 25.77
C LYS A 208 13.04 -6.81 24.26
N PHE A 209 13.47 -7.85 23.59
CA PHE A 209 13.44 -7.93 22.13
C PHE A 209 12.03 -8.26 21.66
N ALA A 210 11.56 -7.61 20.62
CA ALA A 210 10.23 -7.82 20.09
C ALA A 210 10.25 -8.02 18.58
N ILE A 211 9.36 -8.91 18.12
CA ILE A 211 9.16 -9.20 16.72
C ILE A 211 7.69 -8.96 16.33
N HIS A 212 7.50 -8.33 15.19
CA HIS A 212 6.19 -8.13 14.56
C HIS A 212 6.16 -8.82 13.20
N PHE A 213 5.09 -9.51 12.92
CA PHE A 213 4.76 -10.14 11.66
C PHE A 213 3.24 -10.26 11.51
N ASP A 214 2.78 -10.65 10.32
CA ASP A 214 1.36 -10.83 10.03
C ASP A 214 0.74 -12.04 10.77
N ASN A 215 -0.57 -12.24 10.57
CA ASN A 215 -1.31 -13.34 11.18
C ASN A 215 -1.33 -14.62 10.31
N SER A 216 -0.32 -14.87 9.48
CA SER A 216 -0.25 -16.06 8.67
C SER A 216 -0.28 -17.34 9.53
N ARG A 217 -0.75 -18.44 8.95
CA ARG A 217 -0.82 -19.73 9.67
C ARG A 217 0.56 -20.22 10.10
N VAL A 218 1.58 -19.90 9.33
CA VAL A 218 2.97 -20.26 9.63
C VAL A 218 3.43 -19.53 10.87
N HIS A 219 3.28 -18.20 10.91
CA HIS A 219 3.67 -17.36 12.04
C HIS A 219 2.94 -17.70 13.33
N LYS A 220 1.65 -18.04 13.25
CA LYS A 220 0.81 -18.41 14.40
C LYS A 220 0.89 -19.88 14.79
N SER A 221 1.71 -20.69 14.13
CA SER A 221 1.86 -22.09 14.49
C SER A 221 2.43 -22.26 15.90
N HIS A 222 1.98 -23.26 16.62
CA HIS A 222 2.49 -23.57 17.96
C HIS A 222 4.02 -23.71 17.99
N LYS A 223 4.60 -24.27 16.91
CA LYS A 223 6.05 -24.48 16.81
C LYS A 223 6.81 -23.14 16.78
N VAL A 224 6.36 -22.19 15.96
CA VAL A 224 6.96 -20.86 15.87
C VAL A 224 6.76 -20.10 17.20
N MET A 225 5.55 -20.12 17.75
CA MET A 225 5.26 -19.41 18.98
C MET A 225 6.05 -19.96 20.16
N ASN A 226 6.20 -21.28 20.29
CA ASN A 226 7.04 -21.91 21.33
C ASN A 226 8.51 -21.51 21.16
N TYR A 227 9.06 -21.55 19.94
CA TYR A 227 10.44 -21.14 19.67
C TYR A 227 10.71 -19.69 20.11
N LEU A 228 9.77 -18.78 19.83
CA LEU A 228 9.91 -17.37 20.26
C LEU A 228 9.81 -17.21 21.77
N VAL A 229 8.94 -17.96 22.45
CA VAL A 229 8.83 -17.96 23.92
C VAL A 229 10.09 -18.52 24.56
N GLU A 230 10.62 -19.65 24.09
CA GLU A 230 11.86 -20.26 24.58
C GLU A 230 13.06 -19.31 24.46
N ASN A 231 13.09 -18.51 23.41
CA ASN A 231 14.13 -17.50 23.21
C ASN A 231 13.81 -16.13 23.86
N ASN A 232 12.75 -16.06 24.68
CA ASN A 232 12.34 -14.83 25.36
C ASN A 232 12.06 -13.63 24.43
N VAL A 233 11.57 -13.88 23.22
CA VAL A 233 11.17 -12.87 22.25
C VAL A 233 9.70 -12.50 22.48
N LYS A 234 9.40 -11.20 22.53
CA LYS A 234 8.03 -10.70 22.63
C LYS A 234 7.41 -10.63 21.22
N VAL A 235 6.31 -11.31 21.01
CA VAL A 235 5.53 -11.15 19.77
C VAL A 235 4.65 -9.91 19.90
N VAL A 236 4.77 -9.02 18.92
CA VAL A 236 3.92 -7.84 18.76
C VAL A 236 2.74 -8.22 17.86
N PRO A 237 1.49 -8.08 18.32
CA PRO A 237 0.34 -8.49 17.55
C PRO A 237 0.12 -7.59 16.34
N ASN A 238 -0.25 -8.17 15.20
CA ASN A 238 -0.76 -7.43 14.05
C ASN A 238 -2.30 -7.51 14.03
N PRO A 239 -3.02 -6.41 13.81
CA PRO A 239 -4.47 -6.48 13.59
C PRO A 239 -4.82 -7.37 12.38
N ILE A 240 -5.98 -8.00 12.41
CA ILE A 240 -6.41 -8.88 11.32
C ILE A 240 -6.57 -8.11 10.00
N TYR A 241 -6.22 -8.73 8.89
CA TYR A 241 -6.35 -8.15 7.54
C TYR A 241 -5.79 -6.73 7.41
N SER A 242 -4.60 -6.48 7.98
CA SER A 242 -4.07 -5.13 8.16
C SER A 242 -2.70 -4.87 7.53
N PRO A 243 -2.52 -5.10 6.22
CA PRO A 243 -1.28 -4.72 5.53
C PRO A 243 -1.09 -3.20 5.51
N ASP A 244 -2.17 -2.43 5.65
CA ASP A 244 -2.13 -0.99 5.75
C ASP A 244 -1.45 -0.47 7.03
N ILE A 245 -1.23 -1.33 8.03
CA ILE A 245 -0.52 -1.01 9.28
C ILE A 245 0.86 -1.68 9.32
N ALA A 246 1.08 -2.79 8.64
CA ALA A 246 2.35 -3.52 8.69
C ALA A 246 3.46 -2.78 7.90
N PRO A 247 4.60 -2.39 8.52
CA PRO A 247 5.66 -1.61 7.86
C PRO A 247 6.25 -2.29 6.63
N SER A 248 6.34 -3.61 6.61
CA SER A 248 6.83 -4.36 5.46
C SER A 248 5.91 -4.17 4.25
N ASP A 249 4.58 -4.17 4.46
CA ASP A 249 3.59 -4.01 3.40
C ASP A 249 3.43 -2.56 2.94
N PHE A 250 3.21 -1.63 3.89
CA PHE A 250 2.89 -0.26 3.50
C PHE A 250 4.11 0.54 3.01
N TYR A 251 5.34 0.07 3.29
CA TYR A 251 6.55 0.78 2.92
C TYR A 251 7.57 -0.11 2.18
N LEU A 252 8.08 -1.17 2.84
CA LEU A 252 9.27 -1.87 2.38
C LEU A 252 9.08 -2.53 1.02
N PHE A 253 8.14 -3.46 0.92
CA PHE A 253 7.95 -4.24 -0.30
C PHE A 253 7.50 -3.40 -1.49
N GLY A 254 6.65 -2.39 -1.26
CA GLY A 254 6.28 -1.44 -2.30
C GLY A 254 7.48 -0.66 -2.84
N THR A 255 8.37 -0.22 -1.95
CA THR A 255 9.60 0.50 -2.31
C THR A 255 10.58 -0.40 -3.05
N LEU A 256 10.82 -1.61 -2.55
CA LEU A 256 11.73 -2.58 -3.19
C LEU A 256 11.22 -2.97 -4.59
N LYS A 257 9.93 -3.29 -4.73
CA LYS A 257 9.33 -3.64 -6.02
C LYS A 257 9.42 -2.49 -7.03
N LYS A 258 9.18 -1.27 -6.60
CA LYS A 258 9.32 -0.09 -7.46
C LYS A 258 10.77 0.13 -7.92
N ARG A 259 11.74 -0.05 -7.03
CA ARG A 259 13.18 0.09 -7.36
C ARG A 259 13.69 -1.08 -8.20
N ALA A 260 13.04 -2.23 -8.15
CA ALA A 260 13.31 -3.40 -8.97
C ALA A 260 12.75 -3.29 -10.39
N GLU A 261 11.87 -2.31 -10.68
CA GLU A 261 11.30 -2.15 -12.02
C GLU A 261 12.39 -2.00 -13.10
N GLY A 262 12.31 -2.82 -14.15
CA GLY A 262 13.29 -2.85 -15.24
C GLY A 262 14.58 -3.60 -14.93
N ARG A 263 14.70 -4.22 -13.75
CA ARG A 263 15.85 -5.07 -13.41
C ARG A 263 15.57 -6.55 -13.69
N GLU A 264 16.63 -7.27 -14.00
CA GLU A 264 16.65 -8.72 -14.09
C GLU A 264 17.63 -9.25 -13.03
N PHE A 265 17.21 -10.25 -12.29
CA PHE A 265 18.03 -10.93 -11.29
C PHE A 265 18.45 -12.29 -11.87
N ALA A 266 19.73 -12.52 -12.02
CA ALA A 266 20.24 -13.78 -12.58
C ALA A 266 20.19 -14.94 -11.57
N SER A 267 20.18 -14.60 -10.27
CA SER A 267 20.20 -15.57 -9.18
C SER A 267 19.44 -15.05 -7.96
N PRO A 268 19.10 -15.90 -6.98
CA PRO A 268 18.63 -15.48 -5.66
C PRO A 268 19.61 -14.53 -4.97
N ASP A 269 20.91 -14.78 -5.09
CA ASP A 269 21.95 -13.95 -4.46
C ASP A 269 21.95 -12.52 -5.03
N ASP A 270 21.65 -12.37 -6.33
CA ASP A 270 21.52 -11.04 -6.95
C ASP A 270 20.33 -10.26 -6.35
N LEU A 271 19.23 -10.95 -6.06
CA LEU A 271 18.10 -10.32 -5.39
C LEU A 271 18.43 -9.96 -3.94
N GLU A 272 19.14 -10.84 -3.22
CA GLU A 272 19.57 -10.55 -1.86
C GLU A 272 20.52 -9.34 -1.83
N ASN A 273 21.53 -9.32 -2.68
CA ASN A 273 22.45 -8.21 -2.80
C ASN A 273 21.71 -6.91 -3.14
N PHE A 274 20.78 -6.96 -4.09
CA PHE A 274 19.94 -5.80 -4.39
C PHE A 274 19.19 -5.29 -3.15
N VAL A 275 18.57 -6.18 -2.38
CA VAL A 275 17.82 -5.78 -1.18
C VAL A 275 18.76 -5.14 -0.15
N ARG A 276 19.93 -5.70 0.10
CA ARG A 276 20.95 -5.14 1.01
C ARG A 276 21.41 -3.76 0.54
N GLU A 277 21.75 -3.61 -0.74
CA GLU A 277 22.11 -2.32 -1.34
C GLU A 277 20.99 -1.26 -1.16
N GLN A 278 19.71 -1.67 -1.28
CA GLN A 278 18.61 -0.73 -1.08
C GLN A 278 18.53 -0.28 0.38
N PHE A 279 18.81 -1.17 1.35
CA PHE A 279 18.83 -0.80 2.76
C PHE A 279 19.97 0.17 3.09
N GLU A 280 21.14 -0.01 2.52
CA GLU A 280 22.26 0.94 2.66
C GLU A 280 21.92 2.35 2.15
N GLN A 281 20.98 2.45 1.18
CA GLN A 281 20.50 3.73 0.67
C GLN A 281 19.42 4.37 1.53
N PHE A 282 18.80 3.64 2.46
CA PHE A 282 17.88 4.24 3.40
C PHE A 282 18.65 4.98 4.50
N SER A 283 18.37 6.25 4.66
CA SER A 283 18.92 6.96 5.80
C SER A 283 18.29 6.44 7.11
N HIS A 284 19.05 6.52 8.21
CA HIS A 284 18.50 6.18 9.52
C HIS A 284 17.24 6.98 9.87
N ASP A 285 17.15 8.23 9.40
CA ASP A 285 15.96 9.06 9.59
C ASP A 285 14.78 8.61 8.72
N ASP A 286 15.02 8.01 7.54
CA ASP A 286 13.95 7.41 6.73
C ASP A 286 13.31 6.24 7.47
N LEU A 287 14.12 5.31 7.97
CA LEU A 287 13.63 4.16 8.73
C LEU A 287 12.91 4.58 10.01
N LYS A 288 13.43 5.56 10.75
CA LYS A 288 12.71 6.13 11.91
C LYS A 288 11.36 6.71 11.54
N ARG A 289 11.28 7.43 10.40
CA ARG A 289 9.99 7.97 9.92
C ARG A 289 8.99 6.87 9.60
N VAL A 290 9.44 5.72 9.10
CA VAL A 290 8.55 4.57 8.86
C VAL A 290 7.98 4.03 10.18
N PHE A 291 8.83 3.87 11.21
CA PHE A 291 8.37 3.43 12.53
C PHE A 291 7.47 4.47 13.21
N GLN A 292 7.73 5.77 13.00
CA GLN A 292 6.79 6.80 13.45
C GLN A 292 5.48 6.75 12.69
N ALA A 293 5.52 6.62 11.35
CA ALA A 293 4.32 6.45 10.53
C ALA A 293 3.51 5.20 10.91
N TRP A 294 4.14 4.19 11.49
CA TRP A 294 3.43 3.03 12.01
C TRP A 294 2.49 3.41 13.17
N ILE A 295 2.96 4.26 14.09
CA ILE A 295 2.14 4.83 15.16
C ILE A 295 0.97 5.63 14.57
N ASP A 296 1.27 6.59 13.69
CA ASP A 296 0.28 7.46 13.06
C ASP A 296 -0.79 6.65 12.30
N ARG A 297 -0.39 5.52 11.69
CA ARG A 297 -1.32 4.60 11.01
C ARG A 297 -2.23 3.87 11.99
N CYS A 298 -1.73 3.43 13.14
CA CYS A 298 -2.56 2.85 14.18
C CYS A 298 -3.61 3.85 14.69
N GLU A 299 -3.22 5.10 14.91
CA GLU A 299 -4.14 6.18 15.30
C GLU A 299 -5.23 6.40 14.25
N ARG A 300 -4.85 6.50 12.98
CA ARG A 300 -5.80 6.66 11.86
C ARG A 300 -6.79 5.50 11.73
N VAL A 301 -6.37 4.27 11.98
CA VAL A 301 -7.29 3.11 12.00
C VAL A 301 -8.30 3.23 13.15
N ILE A 302 -7.87 3.73 14.30
CA ILE A 302 -8.78 3.97 15.43
C ILE A 302 -9.78 5.08 15.08
N GLU A 303 -9.31 6.19 14.52
CA GLU A 303 -10.14 7.34 14.08
C GLU A 303 -11.13 6.94 12.99
N SER A 304 -10.72 6.09 12.04
CA SER A 304 -11.59 5.59 10.96
C SER A 304 -12.55 4.46 11.40
N ASN A 305 -12.63 4.17 12.72
CA ASN A 305 -13.45 3.08 13.26
C ASN A 305 -13.11 1.71 12.64
N GLY A 306 -11.84 1.47 12.33
CA GLY A 306 -11.32 0.21 11.84
C GLY A 306 -11.37 0.05 10.30
N ASP A 307 -11.75 1.07 9.56
CA ASP A 307 -11.64 1.05 8.10
C ASP A 307 -10.16 1.08 7.65
N TYR A 308 -9.91 0.71 6.39
CA TYR A 308 -8.58 0.84 5.79
C TYR A 308 -8.19 2.32 5.64
N ILE A 309 -6.90 2.61 5.81
CA ILE A 309 -6.34 3.97 5.82
C ILE A 309 -5.41 4.22 4.63
#